data_e1032744ad0e0541a52623267d57c4ac
#
_entry.id   e1032744ad0e0541a52623267d57c4ac
#
_cell.length_a   1.000
_cell.length_b   1.000
_cell.length_c   1.000
_cell.angle_alpha   90.00
_cell.angle_beta   90.00
_cell.angle_gamma   90.00
#
_symmetry.space_group_name_H-M   'P 1'
#
loop_
_entity.id
_entity.type
_entity.pdbx_description
1 polymer ?
#
loop_
_entity_poly.entity_id
_entity_poly.type
_entity_poly.pdbx_seq_one_letter_code
_entity_poly.pdbx_strand_id
1 'polypeptide(L)'
;SPYEEEVERQIKLVQRWLKKYDTYGDMFHDYLKNKERRDGGAPPMIHFYQRTFSHLVDEINHKLENLPMKDKVSVSLPENSFELAAIGRSQRHCVGGHHYASGCASGQYVIFGLKVNGSMKHGFTFQFNRTTGTLIQQEGFARAAVPKQMEKLAKACFHAMRNEGEMPANPLR
;
A
#
# COMPACT_ATOMS: atom_id res chain seq x y z
N SER A 1 4.19 -22.17 -8.63
CA SER A 1 2.84 -22.38 -8.15
C SER A 1 1.84 -21.63 -9.05
N PRO A 2 0.57 -22.02 -9.05
CA PRO A 2 -0.46 -21.28 -9.80
C PRO A 2 -0.52 -19.79 -9.42
N TYR A 3 -0.24 -19.46 -8.18
CA TYR A 3 -0.22 -18.08 -7.70
C TYR A 3 0.94 -17.29 -8.32
N GLU A 4 2.14 -17.86 -8.37
CA GLU A 4 3.32 -17.24 -8.98
C GLU A 4 3.12 -16.98 -10.47
N GLU A 5 2.53 -17.93 -11.18
CA GLU A 5 2.18 -17.78 -12.60
C GLU A 5 1.19 -16.66 -12.84
N GLU A 6 0.18 -16.52 -11.99
CA GLU A 6 -0.82 -15.46 -12.07
C GLU A 6 -0.18 -14.09 -11.81
N VAL A 7 0.68 -13.96 -10.80
CA VAL A 7 1.42 -12.72 -10.51
C VAL A 7 2.30 -12.33 -11.70
N GLU A 8 3.03 -13.29 -12.27
CA GLU A 8 3.87 -13.04 -13.43
C GLU A 8 3.04 -12.57 -14.64
N ARG A 9 1.90 -13.19 -14.89
CA ARG A 9 0.96 -12.79 -15.94
C ARG A 9 0.49 -11.34 -15.75
N GLN A 10 0.14 -10.98 -14.52
CA GLN A 10 -0.31 -9.63 -14.18
C GLN A 10 0.80 -8.60 -14.40
N ILE A 11 2.02 -8.91 -14.00
CA ILE A 11 3.19 -8.04 -14.22
C ILE A 11 3.39 -7.78 -15.71
N LYS A 12 3.30 -8.82 -16.54
CA LYS A 12 3.42 -8.67 -18.00
C LYS A 12 2.32 -7.79 -18.59
N LEU A 13 1.09 -7.91 -18.10
CA LEU A 13 -0.01 -7.04 -18.52
C LEU A 13 0.28 -5.58 -18.20
N VAL A 14 0.79 -5.31 -17.00
CA VAL A 14 1.18 -3.94 -16.60
C VAL A 14 2.28 -3.40 -17.49
N GLN A 15 3.32 -4.17 -17.74
CA GLN A 15 4.42 -3.75 -18.61
C GLN A 15 3.92 -3.37 -20.00
N ARG A 16 2.90 -4.08 -20.50
CA ARG A 16 2.26 -3.76 -21.77
C ARG A 16 1.55 -2.41 -21.72
N TRP A 17 0.84 -2.11 -20.66
CA TRP A 17 0.17 -0.83 -20.48
C TRP A 17 1.15 0.32 -20.24
N LEU A 18 2.26 0.07 -19.55
CA LEU A 18 3.30 1.07 -19.27
C LEU A 18 4.09 1.53 -20.51
N LYS A 19 3.98 0.82 -21.61
CA LYS A 19 4.48 1.34 -22.90
C LYS A 19 3.71 2.58 -23.36
N LYS A 20 2.48 2.73 -22.89
CA LYS A 20 1.59 3.85 -23.22
C LYS A 20 1.65 4.97 -22.17
N TYR A 21 2.02 4.64 -20.94
CA TYR A 21 2.06 5.58 -19.82
C TYR A 21 3.41 5.50 -19.11
N ASP A 22 3.93 6.65 -18.67
CA ASP A 22 5.21 6.70 -17.96
C ASP A 22 5.12 6.09 -16.56
N THR A 23 3.99 6.26 -15.88
CA THR A 23 3.78 5.74 -14.54
C THR A 23 2.42 5.06 -14.40
N TYR A 24 2.31 4.22 -13.39
CA TYR A 24 1.04 3.59 -13.02
C TYR A 24 0.01 4.62 -12.57
N GLY A 25 0.46 5.65 -11.86
CA GLY A 25 -0.39 6.76 -11.43
C GLY A 25 -1.01 7.50 -12.60
N ASP A 26 -0.23 7.75 -13.65
CA ASP A 26 -0.71 8.40 -14.87
C ASP A 26 -1.77 7.54 -15.56
N MET A 27 -1.55 6.24 -15.66
CA MET A 27 -2.50 5.30 -16.22
C MET A 27 -3.82 5.29 -15.43
N PHE A 28 -3.75 5.24 -14.12
CA PHE A 28 -4.91 5.25 -13.26
C PHE A 28 -5.66 6.59 -13.33
N HIS A 29 -4.93 7.69 -13.38
CA HIS A 29 -5.50 9.03 -13.52
C HIS A 29 -6.26 9.17 -14.83
N ASP A 30 -5.68 8.72 -15.95
CA ASP A 30 -6.32 8.72 -17.25
C ASP A 30 -7.57 7.84 -17.25
N TYR A 31 -7.50 6.67 -16.62
CA TYR A 31 -8.66 5.79 -16.44
C TYR A 31 -9.83 6.50 -15.73
N LEU A 32 -9.54 7.20 -14.64
CA LEU A 32 -10.57 7.93 -13.89
C LEU A 32 -11.16 9.09 -14.68
N LYS A 33 -10.31 9.80 -15.45
CA LYS A 33 -10.69 10.99 -16.18
C LYS A 33 -11.49 10.69 -17.46
N ASN A 34 -11.18 9.57 -18.10
CA ASN A 34 -11.69 9.21 -19.43
C ASN A 34 -12.53 7.92 -19.40
N LYS A 35 -13.29 7.69 -18.33
CA LYS A 35 -14.12 6.50 -18.16
C LYS A 35 -15.02 6.17 -19.35
N GLU A 36 -15.49 7.20 -20.08
CA GLU A 36 -16.41 7.08 -21.20
C GLU A 36 -15.72 7.02 -22.57
N ARG A 37 -14.40 7.27 -22.63
CA ARG A 37 -13.63 7.37 -23.89
C ARG A 37 -12.57 6.29 -24.04
N ARG A 38 -12.77 5.14 -23.44
CA ARG A 38 -11.72 4.11 -23.44
C ARG A 38 -11.62 3.38 -24.77
N ASP A 39 -10.59 3.69 -25.53
CA ASP A 39 -10.28 2.97 -26.77
C ASP A 39 -9.64 1.60 -26.55
N GLY A 40 -9.24 1.28 -25.34
CA GLY A 40 -8.59 0.00 -25.01
C GLY A 40 -9.17 -0.69 -23.78
N GLY A 41 -10.33 -0.24 -23.30
CA GLY A 41 -10.94 -0.76 -22.09
C GLY A 41 -10.27 -0.25 -20.82
N ALA A 42 -10.64 -0.82 -19.68
CA ALA A 42 -10.04 -0.49 -18.39
C ALA A 42 -8.58 -0.98 -18.33
N PRO A 43 -7.65 -0.21 -17.70
CA PRO A 43 -6.32 -0.73 -17.42
C PRO A 43 -6.43 -1.98 -16.54
N PRO A 44 -5.54 -2.96 -16.71
CA PRO A 44 -5.60 -4.17 -15.91
C PRO A 44 -5.34 -3.86 -14.45
N MET A 45 -6.18 -4.40 -13.58
CA MET A 45 -5.96 -4.37 -12.14
C MET A 45 -4.96 -5.48 -11.79
N ILE A 46 -3.91 -5.12 -11.04
CA ILE A 46 -2.95 -6.09 -10.54
C ILE A 46 -3.26 -6.38 -9.10
N HIS A 47 -3.51 -7.65 -8.79
CA HIS A 47 -3.65 -8.10 -7.42
C HIS A 47 -2.29 -8.25 -6.77
N PHE A 48 -2.19 -7.82 -5.51
CA PHE A 48 -0.93 -7.83 -4.77
C PHE A 48 -0.79 -9.06 -3.89
N TYR A 49 0.44 -9.49 -3.71
CA TYR A 49 0.76 -10.57 -2.77
C TYR A 49 0.39 -10.19 -1.34
N GLN A 50 0.43 -8.92 -1.01
CA GLN A 50 0.10 -8.43 0.33
C GLN A 50 -1.36 -8.64 0.74
N ARG A 51 -2.26 -8.96 -0.19
CA ARG A 51 -3.64 -9.34 0.13
C ARG A 51 -3.71 -10.55 1.07
N THR A 52 -2.65 -11.34 1.15
CA THR A 52 -2.56 -12.46 2.10
C THR A 52 -2.62 -11.98 3.55
N PHE A 53 -2.39 -10.71 3.81
CA PHE A 53 -2.49 -10.11 5.15
C PHE A 53 -3.84 -9.47 5.43
N SER A 54 -4.74 -9.39 4.44
CA SER A 54 -6.00 -8.64 4.60
C SER A 54 -6.87 -9.17 5.74
N HIS A 55 -6.84 -10.47 6.00
CA HIS A 55 -7.58 -11.07 7.12
C HIS A 55 -7.08 -10.62 8.50
N LEU A 56 -5.88 -10.04 8.59
CA LEU A 56 -5.30 -9.53 9.84
C LEU A 56 -5.62 -8.05 10.07
N VAL A 57 -6.03 -7.32 9.02
CA VAL A 57 -6.19 -5.86 9.10
C VAL A 57 -7.24 -5.45 10.12
N ASP A 58 -8.38 -6.12 10.17
CA ASP A 58 -9.44 -5.79 11.13
C ASP A 58 -8.97 -5.99 12.57
N GLU A 59 -8.26 -7.08 12.85
CA GLU A 59 -7.70 -7.35 14.16
C GLU A 59 -6.64 -6.31 14.56
N ILE A 60 -5.75 -5.98 13.64
CA ILE A 60 -4.73 -4.95 13.85
C ILE A 60 -5.40 -3.60 14.13
N ASN A 61 -6.38 -3.21 13.33
CA ASN A 61 -7.10 -1.96 13.51
C ASN A 61 -7.85 -1.91 14.84
N HIS A 62 -8.43 -3.03 15.28
CA HIS A 62 -9.06 -3.12 16.59
C HIS A 62 -8.06 -2.83 17.70
N LYS A 63 -6.86 -3.39 17.62
CA LYS A 63 -5.79 -3.13 18.59
C LYS A 63 -5.33 -1.67 18.57
N LEU A 64 -5.22 -1.07 17.38
CA LEU A 64 -4.86 0.35 17.23
C LEU A 64 -5.90 1.28 17.86
N GLU A 65 -7.19 0.96 17.75
CA GLU A 65 -8.27 1.75 18.37
C GLU A 65 -8.13 1.84 19.90
N ASN A 66 -7.56 0.82 20.52
CA ASN A 66 -7.43 0.74 21.98
C ASN A 66 -6.12 1.34 22.50
N LEU A 67 -5.28 1.89 21.64
CA LEU A 67 -4.06 2.57 22.08
C LEU A 67 -4.37 3.95 22.65
N PRO A 68 -3.62 4.37 23.71
CA PRO A 68 -3.83 5.67 24.36
C PRO A 68 -3.22 6.81 23.52
N MET A 69 -3.76 7.03 22.36
CA MET A 69 -3.34 8.08 21.42
C MET A 69 -4.44 9.10 21.23
N LYS A 70 -4.06 10.37 21.08
CA LYS A 70 -4.98 11.47 20.82
C LYS A 70 -5.70 11.26 19.48
N ASP A 71 -4.95 10.95 18.43
CA ASP A 71 -5.49 10.70 17.10
C ASP A 71 -5.71 9.22 16.90
N LYS A 72 -6.83 8.87 16.24
CA LYS A 72 -7.11 7.48 15.86
C LYS A 72 -6.35 7.12 14.61
N VAL A 73 -5.65 5.99 14.66
CA VAL A 73 -4.84 5.49 13.57
C VAL A 73 -5.39 4.16 13.08
N SER A 74 -5.43 3.97 11.78
CA SER A 74 -5.85 2.70 11.18
C SER A 74 -5.00 2.34 9.97
N VAL A 75 -4.81 1.03 9.76
CA VAL A 75 -4.08 0.49 8.61
C VAL A 75 -4.99 0.53 7.38
N SER A 76 -4.45 1.06 6.28
CA SER A 76 -5.02 0.96 4.94
C SER A 76 -4.07 0.12 4.09
N LEU A 77 -4.45 -1.13 3.85
CA LEU A 77 -3.63 -2.10 3.10
C LEU A 77 -4.14 -2.20 1.66
N PRO A 78 -3.42 -1.65 0.68
CA PRO A 78 -3.81 -1.81 -0.72
C PRO A 78 -3.61 -3.25 -1.17
N GLU A 79 -4.65 -3.85 -1.70
CA GLU A 79 -4.63 -5.25 -2.18
C GLU A 79 -4.41 -5.34 -3.69
N ASN A 80 -4.39 -4.19 -4.36
CA ASN A 80 -4.25 -4.10 -5.81
C ASN A 80 -3.67 -2.75 -6.23
N SER A 81 -3.31 -2.67 -7.50
CA SER A 81 -2.69 -1.49 -8.09
C SER A 81 -3.55 -0.23 -8.06
N PHE A 82 -4.87 -0.38 -8.11
CA PHE A 82 -5.78 0.77 -8.09
C PHE A 82 -5.82 1.39 -6.69
N GLU A 83 -5.89 0.57 -5.66
CA GLU A 83 -5.86 1.03 -4.27
C GLU A 83 -4.53 1.70 -3.93
N LEU A 84 -3.40 1.15 -4.41
CA LEU A 84 -2.09 1.77 -4.23
C LEU A 84 -2.00 3.13 -4.92
N ALA A 85 -2.48 3.22 -6.15
CA ALA A 85 -2.52 4.49 -6.89
C ALA A 85 -3.39 5.53 -6.16
N ALA A 86 -4.50 5.09 -5.56
CA ALA A 86 -5.37 5.97 -4.77
C ALA A 86 -4.64 6.56 -3.55
N ILE A 87 -3.81 5.77 -2.86
CA ILE A 87 -2.97 6.27 -1.76
C ILE A 87 -2.01 7.34 -2.28
N GLY A 88 -1.33 7.08 -3.39
CA GLY A 88 -0.40 8.04 -3.99
C GLY A 88 -1.08 9.36 -4.35
N ARG A 89 -2.28 9.31 -4.91
CA ARG A 89 -3.07 10.51 -5.22
C ARG A 89 -3.49 11.28 -3.97
N SER A 90 -3.97 10.57 -2.94
CA SER A 90 -4.39 11.19 -1.68
C SER A 90 -3.25 11.92 -0.99
N GLN A 91 -2.04 11.39 -1.08
CA GLN A 91 -0.86 11.93 -0.42
C GLN A 91 0.06 12.75 -1.34
N ARG A 92 -0.27 12.89 -2.61
CA ARG A 92 0.55 13.60 -3.61
C ARG A 92 2.00 13.12 -3.62
N HIS A 93 2.20 11.80 -3.73
CA HIS A 93 3.51 11.20 -3.94
C HIS A 93 3.43 10.06 -4.96
N CYS A 94 4.60 9.48 -5.31
CA CYS A 94 4.72 8.56 -6.44
C CYS A 94 4.59 7.08 -6.11
N VAL A 95 4.02 6.71 -4.96
CA VAL A 95 3.89 5.30 -4.55
C VAL A 95 3.06 4.46 -5.53
N GLY A 96 2.21 5.10 -6.31
CA GLY A 96 1.46 4.45 -7.38
C GLY A 96 2.29 4.09 -8.62
N GLY A 97 3.60 4.38 -8.63
CA GLY A 97 4.49 4.06 -9.75
C GLY A 97 4.62 2.57 -10.00
N HIS A 98 4.95 2.20 -11.25
CA HIS A 98 4.93 0.79 -11.69
C HIS A 98 5.86 -0.13 -10.90
N HIS A 99 7.04 0.34 -10.51
CA HIS A 99 8.00 -0.49 -9.77
C HIS A 99 7.51 -0.82 -8.36
N TYR A 100 6.74 0.06 -7.74
CA TYR A 100 6.11 -0.23 -6.46
C TYR A 100 5.00 -1.27 -6.61
N ALA A 101 4.16 -1.11 -7.62
CA ALA A 101 3.10 -2.07 -7.91
C ALA A 101 3.67 -3.45 -8.26
N SER A 102 4.71 -3.52 -9.08
CA SER A 102 5.38 -4.77 -9.42
C SER A 102 5.96 -5.47 -8.19
N GLY A 103 6.59 -4.73 -7.30
CA GLY A 103 7.14 -5.27 -6.06
C GLY A 103 6.08 -5.79 -5.10
N CYS A 104 4.94 -5.10 -5.00
CA CYS A 104 3.80 -5.57 -4.21
C CYS A 104 3.16 -6.82 -4.82
N ALA A 105 3.06 -6.86 -6.14
CA ALA A 105 2.51 -8.01 -6.85
C ALA A 105 3.38 -9.25 -6.69
N SER A 106 4.70 -9.10 -6.78
CA SER A 106 5.66 -10.20 -6.67
C SER A 106 5.95 -10.65 -5.23
N GLY A 107 5.49 -9.90 -4.24
CA GLY A 107 5.78 -10.18 -2.83
C GLY A 107 7.16 -9.70 -2.37
N GLN A 108 7.82 -8.85 -3.14
CA GLN A 108 9.09 -8.23 -2.75
C GLN A 108 8.90 -7.17 -1.66
N TYR A 109 7.85 -6.36 -1.82
CA TYR A 109 7.52 -5.27 -0.91
C TYR A 109 6.14 -5.47 -0.30
N VAL A 110 5.95 -4.86 0.87
CA VAL A 110 4.63 -4.56 1.41
C VAL A 110 4.55 -3.05 1.58
N ILE A 111 3.53 -2.45 1.00
CA ILE A 111 3.25 -1.03 1.13
C ILE A 111 1.88 -0.86 1.75
N PHE A 112 1.78 -0.07 2.79
CA PHE A 112 0.49 0.27 3.40
C PHE A 112 0.49 1.70 3.92
N GLY A 113 -0.71 2.23 4.12
CA GLY A 113 -0.91 3.52 4.75
C GLY A 113 -1.35 3.37 6.20
N LEU A 114 -1.02 4.37 7.01
CA LEU A 114 -1.68 4.62 8.28
C LEU A 114 -2.55 5.86 8.10
N LYS A 115 -3.87 5.67 8.16
CA LYS A 115 -4.83 6.78 8.17
C LYS A 115 -4.84 7.42 9.55
N VAL A 116 -4.98 8.73 9.59
CA VAL A 116 -5.15 9.48 10.83
C VAL A 116 -6.56 10.05 10.85
N ASN A 117 -7.33 9.69 11.85
CA ASN A 117 -8.74 10.06 11.99
C ASN A 117 -9.57 9.76 10.73
N GLY A 118 -9.31 8.59 10.13
CA GLY A 118 -10.00 8.13 8.93
C GLY A 118 -9.54 8.76 7.61
N SER A 119 -8.51 9.62 7.64
CA SER A 119 -8.01 10.34 6.46
C SER A 119 -6.66 9.80 6.01
N MET A 120 -6.57 9.35 4.75
CA MET A 120 -5.29 8.99 4.15
C MET A 120 -4.45 10.24 3.83
N LYS A 121 -5.09 11.34 3.47
CA LYS A 121 -4.41 12.61 3.20
C LYS A 121 -3.58 13.07 4.41
N HIS A 122 -4.11 12.91 5.61
CA HIS A 122 -3.42 13.28 6.86
C HIS A 122 -2.60 12.14 7.45
N GLY A 123 -2.57 11.01 6.78
CA GLY A 123 -1.82 9.84 7.20
C GLY A 123 -0.43 9.75 6.59
N PHE A 124 0.11 8.54 6.57
CA PHE A 124 1.48 8.26 6.16
C PHE A 124 1.53 6.96 5.37
N THR A 125 2.49 6.85 4.46
CA THR A 125 2.71 5.64 3.64
C THR A 125 4.07 5.04 3.96
N PHE A 126 4.10 3.71 4.07
CA PHE A 126 5.29 2.94 4.46
C PHE A 126 5.53 1.81 3.46
N GLN A 127 6.79 1.63 3.09
CA GLN A 127 7.25 0.53 2.26
C GLN A 127 8.24 -0.32 3.05
N PHE A 128 7.93 -1.61 3.17
CA PHE A 128 8.78 -2.58 3.87
C PHE A 128 9.30 -3.63 2.90
N ASN A 129 10.51 -4.11 3.14
CA ASN A 129 10.98 -5.34 2.54
C ASN A 129 10.24 -6.51 3.19
N ARG A 130 9.51 -7.29 2.41
CA ARG A 130 8.68 -8.37 2.95
C ARG A 130 9.50 -9.48 3.61
N THR A 131 10.66 -9.80 3.08
CA THR A 131 11.51 -10.89 3.58
C THR A 131 12.25 -10.48 4.84
N THR A 132 12.93 -9.33 4.82
CA THR A 132 13.77 -8.88 5.94
C THR A 132 13.00 -8.14 7.02
N GLY A 133 11.84 -7.59 6.69
CA GLY A 133 11.07 -6.73 7.58
C GLY A 133 11.61 -5.32 7.72
N THR A 134 12.62 -4.94 6.92
CA THR A 134 13.26 -3.63 6.98
C THR A 134 12.36 -2.56 6.37
N LEU A 135 12.20 -1.43 7.06
CA LEU A 135 11.56 -0.25 6.50
C LEU A 135 12.47 0.34 5.42
N ILE A 136 11.97 0.42 4.19
CA ILE A 136 12.71 0.93 3.04
C ILE A 136 12.48 2.42 2.86
N GLN A 137 11.20 2.84 2.94
CA GLN A 137 10.79 4.21 2.68
C GLN A 137 9.53 4.55 3.47
N GLN A 138 9.39 5.82 3.85
CA GLN A 138 8.20 6.33 4.50
C GLN A 138 7.99 7.79 4.11
N GLU A 139 6.72 8.18 3.89
CA GLU A 139 6.37 9.54 3.50
C GLU A 139 4.99 9.93 4.00
N GLY A 140 4.84 11.21 4.37
CA GLY A 140 3.56 11.85 4.59
C GLY A 140 3.07 12.58 3.34
N PHE A 141 2.08 13.46 3.51
CA PHE A 141 1.52 14.28 2.43
C PHE A 141 2.62 15.12 1.75
N ALA A 142 2.64 15.09 0.43
CA ALA A 142 3.63 15.80 -0.39
C ALA A 142 5.09 15.51 0.05
N ARG A 143 5.36 14.26 0.43
CA ARG A 143 6.66 13.76 0.92
C ARG A 143 7.10 14.36 2.26
N ALA A 144 6.16 14.81 3.07
CA ALA A 144 6.46 15.30 4.41
C ALA A 144 7.12 14.21 5.27
N ALA A 145 7.94 14.65 6.21
CA ALA A 145 8.60 13.76 7.16
C ALA A 145 7.57 13.02 8.04
N VAL A 146 7.89 11.78 8.40
CA VAL A 146 7.04 10.94 9.24
C VAL A 146 7.47 11.09 10.71
N PRO A 147 6.53 11.41 11.63
CA PRO A 147 6.84 11.43 13.05
C PRO A 147 7.31 10.07 13.57
N LYS A 148 8.23 10.07 14.52
CA LYS A 148 8.79 8.84 15.10
C LYS A 148 7.72 7.90 15.66
N GLN A 149 6.67 8.43 16.27
CA GLN A 149 5.57 7.62 16.80
C GLN A 149 4.85 6.85 15.69
N MET A 150 4.64 7.47 14.52
CA MET A 150 4.02 6.83 13.37
C MET A 150 4.93 5.77 12.76
N GLU A 151 6.22 6.03 12.70
CA GLU A 151 7.20 5.02 12.26
C GLU A 151 7.17 3.78 13.16
N LYS A 152 7.15 3.98 14.46
CA LYS A 152 7.07 2.87 15.44
C LYS A 152 5.77 2.07 15.28
N LEU A 153 4.65 2.75 15.10
CA LEU A 153 3.36 2.10 14.85
C LEU A 153 3.38 1.29 13.56
N ALA A 154 3.93 1.85 12.50
CA ALA A 154 4.03 1.14 11.22
C ALA A 154 4.89 -0.12 11.34
N LYS A 155 6.01 -0.04 12.04
CA LYS A 155 6.86 -1.21 12.31
C LYS A 155 6.12 -2.27 13.12
N ALA A 156 5.35 -1.86 14.13
CA ALA A 156 4.53 -2.76 14.93
C ALA A 156 3.43 -3.42 14.09
N CYS A 157 2.77 -2.67 13.22
CA CYS A 157 1.74 -3.20 12.33
C CYS A 157 2.33 -4.22 11.34
N PHE A 158 3.49 -3.92 10.75
CA PHE A 158 4.14 -4.86 9.84
C PHE A 158 4.62 -6.11 10.56
N HIS A 159 5.15 -5.97 11.77
CA HIS A 159 5.48 -7.11 12.63
C HIS A 159 4.24 -7.99 12.87
N ALA A 160 3.11 -7.39 13.18
CA ALA A 160 1.85 -8.12 13.38
C ALA A 160 1.40 -8.87 12.11
N MET A 161 1.55 -8.26 10.94
CA MET A 161 1.24 -8.93 9.66
C MET A 161 2.09 -10.17 9.46
N ARG A 162 3.38 -10.11 9.81
CA ARG A 162 4.31 -11.25 9.66
C ARG A 162 4.13 -12.32 10.74
N ASN A 163 3.54 -12.00 11.87
CA ASN A 163 3.39 -12.87 13.03
C ASN A 163 1.93 -13.12 13.40
N GLU A 164 1.10 -13.38 12.41
CA GLU A 164 -0.30 -13.81 12.56
C GLU A 164 -1.15 -12.88 13.44
N GLY A 165 -0.94 -11.58 13.32
CA GLY A 165 -1.71 -10.57 14.06
C GLY A 165 -1.17 -10.23 15.44
N GLU A 166 -0.03 -10.79 15.85
CA GLU A 166 0.56 -10.50 17.14
C GLU A 166 1.29 -9.16 17.18
N MET A 167 0.69 -8.17 17.81
CA MET A 167 1.33 -6.87 18.04
C MET A 167 2.38 -6.98 19.14
N PRO A 168 3.49 -6.20 19.07
CA PRO A 168 4.40 -6.05 20.19
C PRO A 168 3.66 -5.56 21.45
N ALA A 169 4.17 -5.91 22.63
CA ALA A 169 3.54 -5.54 23.92
C ALA A 169 3.38 -4.03 24.09
N ASN A 170 4.31 -3.24 23.54
CA ASN A 170 4.23 -1.78 23.53
C ASN A 170 4.55 -1.24 22.14
N PRO A 171 3.54 -1.11 21.25
CA PRO A 171 3.76 -0.69 19.86
C PRO A 171 4.18 0.77 19.69
N LEU A 172 4.11 1.57 20.79
CA LEU A 172 4.52 2.98 20.78
C LEU A 172 5.98 3.19 21.18
N ARG A 173 6.66 2.15 21.59
CA ARG A 173 8.07 2.21 21.98
C ARG A 173 9.03 1.84 20.86
#